data_bd49e5c6c9a397547fad060e66e9b992
#
_entry.id   bd49e5c6c9a397547fad060e66e9b992
#
_cell.length_a   1.000
_cell.length_b   1.000
_cell.length_c   1.000
_cell.angle_alpha   90.00
_cell.angle_beta   90.00
_cell.angle_gamma   90.00
#
_symmetry.space_group_name_H-M   'P 1'
#
loop_
_entity.id
_entity.type
_entity.pdbx_description
1 polymer ?
#
loop_
_entity_poly.entity_id
_entity_poly.type
_entity_poly.pdbx_seq_one_letter_code
_entity_poly.pdbx_strand_id
1 'polypeptide(L)'
;MILHDMSFVRTRSEDTKKYVFYLFTAIGAVVAFITMVIAELSWRGWMSGIKALISGHTSARSFRTIESPRELRPIARDLKALVSELESERSVRDDSQISWGPESLRRILREDLKGDEILIVSNREPYIHVRRRPDVIEIQRPASGLVTALEPVMRACSGTWIAHGSGNADRDTVDRNDRVMVPPEEPSYRIRRVWLTPEEEKGYYYGFANEGLWPLCHIAHTRPTFRAPDWKHYCDVNRRFASVVASEASSDDPIVLVQDYHFALLPQFVRERLPRATIITFWHIPWPNPEAFGILPWRDELLAGLLGSSILGFHTQFHCNNFFDTVDRYMEARVDRETSQVSYGGNPTEVRRYPISIEWPSSVPGSRPAIEQCRADVRTEFGLSEDAPLGVGIDRLDYTKGILERFFAIERLLEMRPAWIGRFTFLQIAAPSRSLIEDYQALERRVCSLADSINARFGTGEYVPIRLVVEQRSSDRVHSYYRAADLCCVSSLHDGMNLVAKEFVAARDDERGVLILSQFTGASRELVEALIVNPYDIEQSAAAFHLALTMPEAEQQARMRSMRALVREFNVYRWAGRMLMDAARMRHRQRVLARAGRGDLRERPGPESAA
;
A
#
# COMPACT_ATOMS: atom_id res chain seq x y z
N MET A 1 41.22 -83.57 66.54
CA MET A 1 41.38 -82.35 65.82
C MET A 1 40.84 -82.59 64.40
N ILE A 2 39.57 -82.23 64.12
CA ILE A 2 38.93 -82.45 62.82
C ILE A 2 39.08 -81.12 62.06
N LEU A 3 39.97 -81.11 61.07
CA LEU A 3 40.02 -80.00 60.09
C LEU A 3 38.91 -80.22 59.10
N HIS A 4 37.83 -79.41 59.22
CA HIS A 4 36.81 -79.36 58.19
C HIS A 4 37.42 -78.74 56.92
N ASP A 5 37.38 -79.49 55.83
CA ASP A 5 37.72 -79.02 54.51
C ASP A 5 36.74 -77.93 54.02
N MET A 6 37.13 -76.68 54.08
CA MET A 6 36.38 -75.51 53.68
C MET A 6 36.36 -75.32 52.15
N SER A 7 37.02 -76.22 51.40
CA SER A 7 37.10 -76.07 49.92
C SER A 7 35.76 -76.27 49.26
N PHE A 8 34.94 -77.21 49.74
CA PHE A 8 33.60 -77.48 49.21
C PHE A 8 32.66 -76.34 49.39
N VAL A 9 32.72 -75.65 50.53
CA VAL A 9 31.84 -74.48 50.80
C VAL A 9 32.26 -73.31 49.93
N ARG A 10 33.51 -73.11 49.65
CA ARG A 10 34.07 -72.08 48.80
C ARG A 10 33.63 -72.26 47.33
N THR A 11 33.78 -73.45 46.80
CA THR A 11 33.39 -73.79 45.40
C THR A 11 31.88 -73.61 45.20
N ARG A 12 31.07 -74.09 46.14
CA ARG A 12 29.60 -73.90 46.05
C ARG A 12 29.12 -72.45 46.15
N SER A 13 29.86 -71.63 46.94
CA SER A 13 29.60 -70.20 47.04
C SER A 13 29.93 -69.46 45.75
N GLU A 14 31.04 -69.81 45.09
CA GLU A 14 31.43 -69.21 43.80
C GLU A 14 30.50 -69.61 42.66
N ASP A 15 30.06 -70.83 42.60
CA ASP A 15 29.13 -71.29 41.61
C ASP A 15 27.74 -70.62 41.81
N THR A 16 27.28 -70.49 43.05
CA THR A 16 26.04 -69.74 43.34
C THR A 16 26.14 -68.29 42.91
N LYS A 17 27.28 -67.59 43.13
CA LYS A 17 27.51 -66.23 42.66
C LYS A 17 27.47 -66.14 41.14
N LYS A 18 28.04 -67.12 40.41
CA LYS A 18 28.00 -67.16 38.94
C LYS A 18 26.55 -67.34 38.43
N TYR A 19 25.77 -68.26 39.04
CA TYR A 19 24.38 -68.46 38.66
C TYR A 19 23.54 -67.23 38.92
N VAL A 20 23.71 -66.53 40.05
CA VAL A 20 23.01 -65.28 40.35
C VAL A 20 23.42 -64.19 39.36
N PHE A 21 24.73 -64.08 39.03
CA PHE A 21 25.17 -63.13 38.03
C PHE A 21 24.59 -63.40 36.62
N TYR A 22 24.58 -64.66 36.17
CA TYR A 22 23.96 -65.03 34.89
C TYR A 22 22.46 -64.79 34.87
N LEU A 23 21.76 -65.03 35.97
CA LEU A 23 20.32 -64.78 36.11
C LEU A 23 20.01 -63.28 36.00
N PHE A 24 20.76 -62.41 36.71
CA PHE A 24 20.59 -60.96 36.63
C PHE A 24 20.92 -60.42 35.24
N THR A 25 21.97 -60.96 34.61
CA THR A 25 22.36 -60.56 33.24
C THR A 25 21.27 -60.98 32.24
N ALA A 26 20.72 -62.17 32.36
CA ALA A 26 19.63 -62.66 31.51
C ALA A 26 18.35 -61.84 31.69
N ILE A 27 17.95 -61.50 32.93
CA ILE A 27 16.81 -60.64 33.22
C ILE A 27 17.06 -59.23 32.66
N GLY A 28 18.25 -58.65 32.86
CA GLY A 28 18.62 -57.37 32.33
C GLY A 28 18.55 -57.29 30.78
N ALA A 29 19.02 -58.37 30.11
CA ALA A 29 18.95 -58.46 28.65
C ALA A 29 17.50 -58.57 28.14
N VAL A 30 16.63 -59.32 28.84
CA VAL A 30 15.20 -59.43 28.49
C VAL A 30 14.48 -58.12 28.69
N VAL A 31 14.73 -57.39 29.78
CA VAL A 31 14.14 -56.06 30.04
C VAL A 31 14.63 -55.07 29.00
N ALA A 32 15.92 -55.05 28.69
CA ALA A 32 16.46 -54.16 27.64
C ALA A 32 15.86 -54.45 26.26
N PHE A 33 15.69 -55.75 25.93
CA PHE A 33 15.05 -56.14 24.66
C PHE A 33 13.58 -55.74 24.58
N ILE A 34 12.79 -55.94 25.64
CA ILE A 34 11.40 -55.51 25.71
C ILE A 34 11.29 -53.99 25.58
N THR A 35 12.14 -53.26 26.29
CA THR A 35 12.17 -51.79 26.22
C THR A 35 12.48 -51.29 24.81
N MET A 36 13.45 -51.94 24.15
CA MET A 36 13.85 -51.62 22.78
C MET A 36 12.73 -51.87 21.77
N VAL A 37 12.02 -53.01 21.91
CA VAL A 37 10.87 -53.35 21.05
C VAL A 37 9.71 -52.38 21.24
N ILE A 38 9.40 -52.01 22.49
CA ILE A 38 8.37 -51.00 22.77
C ILE A 38 8.75 -49.63 22.19
N ALA A 39 10.02 -49.22 22.36
CA ALA A 39 10.52 -47.97 21.80
C ALA A 39 10.44 -47.97 20.26
N GLU A 40 10.81 -49.09 19.61
CA GLU A 40 10.77 -49.20 18.15
C GLU A 40 9.31 -49.19 17.59
N LEU A 41 8.41 -49.90 18.25
CA LEU A 41 6.99 -49.89 17.87
C LEU A 41 6.36 -48.51 18.06
N SER A 42 6.66 -47.82 19.15
CA SER A 42 6.21 -46.46 19.41
C SER A 42 6.79 -45.48 18.37
N TRP A 43 8.08 -45.61 18.06
CA TRP A 43 8.76 -44.79 17.05
C TRP A 43 8.17 -44.99 15.64
N ARG A 44 7.96 -46.23 15.23
CA ARG A 44 7.33 -46.55 13.93
C ARG A 44 5.90 -46.03 13.84
N GLY A 45 5.11 -46.13 14.90
CA GLY A 45 3.77 -45.55 15.00
C GLY A 45 3.79 -44.02 14.86
N TRP A 46 4.73 -43.38 15.53
CA TRP A 46 4.92 -41.93 15.48
C TRP A 46 5.35 -41.46 14.09
N MET A 47 6.34 -42.14 13.49
CA MET A 47 6.87 -41.81 12.17
C MET A 47 5.86 -42.04 11.05
N SER A 48 5.01 -43.07 11.15
CA SER A 48 3.91 -43.29 10.19
C SER A 48 2.83 -42.23 10.30
N GLY A 49 2.52 -41.75 11.50
CA GLY A 49 1.61 -40.61 11.73
C GLY A 49 2.15 -39.28 11.16
N ILE A 50 3.41 -39.00 11.38
CA ILE A 50 4.09 -37.82 10.81
C ILE A 50 4.16 -37.90 9.28
N LYS A 51 4.51 -39.06 8.70
CA LYS A 51 4.52 -39.24 7.24
C LYS A 51 3.15 -39.08 6.62
N ALA A 52 2.08 -39.56 7.26
CA ALA A 52 0.71 -39.36 6.80
C ALA A 52 0.28 -37.88 6.83
N LEU A 53 0.75 -37.12 7.82
CA LEU A 53 0.54 -35.68 7.92
C LEU A 53 1.29 -34.88 6.82
N ILE A 54 2.53 -35.26 6.50
CA ILE A 54 3.37 -34.59 5.51
C ILE A 54 2.95 -34.91 4.06
N SER A 55 2.40 -36.11 3.81
CA SER A 55 2.03 -36.55 2.45
C SER A 55 0.71 -35.96 1.92
N GLY A 56 0.00 -35.14 2.68
CA GLY A 56 -1.19 -34.38 2.21
C GLY A 56 -2.38 -35.21 1.73
N HIS A 57 -2.42 -36.51 2.00
CA HIS A 57 -3.44 -37.44 1.46
C HIS A 57 -4.53 -37.86 2.49
N THR A 58 -4.62 -37.16 3.60
CA THR A 58 -5.67 -37.49 4.61
C THR A 58 -6.69 -36.35 4.71
N SER A 59 -7.84 -36.58 4.08
CA SER A 59 -9.07 -35.83 4.38
C SER A 59 -9.39 -35.91 5.88
N ALA A 60 -9.94 -34.83 6.43
CA ALA A 60 -10.28 -34.65 7.86
C ALA A 60 -11.10 -35.76 8.52
N ARG A 61 -11.48 -36.83 7.80
CA ARG A 61 -12.22 -37.99 8.28
C ARG A 61 -11.37 -39.08 8.95
N SER A 62 -10.05 -39.15 8.66
CA SER A 62 -9.18 -40.21 9.21
C SER A 62 -8.74 -40.03 10.66
N PHE A 63 -8.93 -38.85 11.26
CA PHE A 63 -8.51 -38.56 12.64
C PHE A 63 -9.49 -39.06 13.73
N ARG A 64 -10.63 -39.67 13.36
CA ARG A 64 -11.64 -40.12 14.35
C ARG A 64 -11.35 -41.46 15.03
N THR A 65 -10.32 -42.19 14.61
CA THR A 65 -10.11 -43.59 15.05
C THR A 65 -8.82 -43.86 15.81
N ILE A 66 -8.04 -42.83 16.20
CA ILE A 66 -6.88 -43.05 17.09
C ILE A 66 -7.26 -42.51 18.47
N GLU A 67 -7.64 -43.41 19.37
CA GLU A 67 -7.74 -43.12 20.81
C GLU A 67 -6.33 -42.80 21.34
N SER A 68 -5.97 -41.55 21.34
CA SER A 68 -4.74 -41.08 21.96
C SER A 68 -4.84 -41.20 23.47
N PRO A 69 -3.79 -41.68 24.17
CA PRO A 69 -3.73 -41.65 25.63
C PRO A 69 -4.10 -40.27 26.17
N ARG A 70 -4.83 -40.23 27.30
CA ARG A 70 -5.33 -38.96 27.86
C ARG A 70 -4.26 -37.92 28.06
N GLU A 71 -3.04 -38.32 28.29
CA GLU A 71 -1.84 -37.45 28.51
C GLU A 71 -1.34 -36.76 27.23
N LEU A 72 -1.63 -37.30 26.03
CA LEU A 72 -1.16 -36.75 24.75
C LEU A 72 -2.22 -35.88 24.06
N ARG A 73 -3.42 -35.74 24.61
CA ARG A 73 -4.51 -34.93 24.04
C ARG A 73 -4.18 -33.43 23.93
N PRO A 74 -3.46 -32.78 24.90
CA PRO A 74 -3.04 -31.40 24.77
C PRO A 74 -2.07 -31.22 23.59
N ILE A 75 -1.02 -32.07 23.53
CA ILE A 75 0.00 -32.03 22.47
C ILE A 75 -0.61 -32.28 21.08
N ALA A 76 -1.52 -33.22 20.96
CA ALA A 76 -2.22 -33.50 19.69
C ALA A 76 -3.14 -32.33 19.27
N ARG A 77 -3.72 -31.61 20.23
CA ARG A 77 -4.52 -30.42 19.97
C ARG A 77 -3.63 -29.25 19.51
N ASP A 78 -2.49 -29.05 20.15
CA ASP A 78 -1.54 -27.99 19.83
C ASP A 78 -0.87 -28.27 18.47
N LEU A 79 -0.51 -29.54 18.20
CA LEU A 79 0.01 -29.94 16.89
C LEU A 79 -1.03 -29.76 15.77
N LYS A 80 -2.28 -30.06 16.03
CA LYS A 80 -3.39 -29.85 15.08
C LYS A 80 -3.65 -28.36 14.84
N ALA A 81 -3.54 -27.54 15.87
CA ALA A 81 -3.61 -26.08 15.76
C ALA A 81 -2.44 -25.55 14.93
N LEU A 82 -1.22 -26.03 15.19
CA LEU A 82 -0.01 -25.64 14.46
C LEU A 82 -0.06 -26.09 12.98
N VAL A 83 -0.55 -27.29 12.69
CA VAL A 83 -0.72 -27.77 11.31
C VAL A 83 -1.80 -26.98 10.57
N SER A 84 -2.93 -26.69 11.24
CA SER A 84 -3.96 -25.81 10.68
C SER A 84 -3.45 -24.38 10.43
N GLU A 85 -2.55 -23.90 11.29
CA GLU A 85 -1.90 -22.62 11.16
C GLU A 85 -0.90 -22.61 9.99
N LEU A 86 -0.08 -23.66 9.84
CA LEU A 86 0.84 -23.85 8.72
C LEU A 86 0.11 -24.05 7.38
N GLU A 87 -1.02 -24.73 7.37
CA GLU A 87 -1.87 -24.85 6.19
C GLU A 87 -2.53 -23.52 5.82
N SER A 88 -2.97 -22.74 6.81
CA SER A 88 -3.44 -21.36 6.64
C SER A 88 -2.32 -20.46 6.12
N GLU A 89 -1.12 -20.50 6.70
CA GLU A 89 0.06 -19.78 6.20
C GLU A 89 0.47 -20.22 4.78
N ARG A 90 0.34 -21.48 4.46
CA ARG A 90 0.66 -22.00 3.13
C ARG A 90 -0.36 -21.59 2.08
N SER A 91 -1.65 -21.55 2.42
CA SER A 91 -2.70 -21.04 1.53
C SER A 91 -2.59 -19.53 1.31
N VAL A 92 -2.08 -18.78 2.30
CA VAL A 92 -1.82 -17.33 2.21
C VAL A 92 -0.49 -17.02 1.50
N ARG A 93 0.46 -17.96 1.40
CA ARG A 93 1.73 -17.77 0.71
C ARG A 93 1.65 -17.85 -0.81
N ASP A 94 0.58 -18.38 -1.37
CA ASP A 94 0.43 -18.51 -2.82
C ASP A 94 -0.33 -17.30 -3.42
N ASP A 95 0.22 -16.08 -3.22
CA ASP A 95 -0.24 -14.83 -3.85
C ASP A 95 -0.35 -14.95 -5.39
N SER A 96 0.36 -15.92 -5.98
CA SER A 96 0.39 -16.13 -7.44
C SER A 96 -0.91 -16.74 -7.99
N GLN A 97 -1.75 -17.33 -7.14
CA GLN A 97 -3.03 -17.95 -7.54
C GLN A 97 -4.26 -17.05 -7.29
N ILE A 98 -4.08 -15.88 -6.65
CA ILE A 98 -5.18 -14.96 -6.38
C ILE A 98 -5.47 -14.12 -7.62
N SER A 99 -6.64 -14.29 -8.23
CA SER A 99 -7.15 -13.32 -9.20
C SER A 99 -7.64 -12.07 -8.46
N TRP A 100 -6.86 -10.99 -8.54
CA TRP A 100 -7.12 -9.77 -7.81
C TRP A 100 -8.25 -8.93 -8.41
N GLY A 101 -9.37 -8.86 -7.72
CA GLY A 101 -10.57 -8.12 -8.08
C GLY A 101 -11.44 -7.83 -6.87
N PRO A 102 -12.62 -7.21 -7.04
CA PRO A 102 -13.54 -6.93 -5.93
C PRO A 102 -13.90 -8.17 -5.11
N GLU A 103 -14.09 -9.32 -5.75
CA GLU A 103 -14.47 -10.57 -5.08
C GLU A 103 -13.35 -11.10 -4.18
N SER A 104 -12.09 -10.95 -4.58
CA SER A 104 -10.96 -11.37 -3.75
C SER A 104 -10.88 -10.53 -2.46
N LEU A 105 -11.14 -9.23 -2.53
CA LEU A 105 -11.21 -8.38 -1.33
C LEU A 105 -12.38 -8.78 -0.41
N ARG A 106 -13.58 -9.01 -0.98
CA ARG A 106 -14.74 -9.46 -0.20
C ARG A 106 -14.48 -10.81 0.49
N ARG A 107 -13.74 -11.69 -0.16
CA ARG A 107 -13.34 -12.99 0.41
C ARG A 107 -12.39 -12.80 1.59
N ILE A 108 -11.31 -12.01 1.42
CA ILE A 108 -10.34 -11.70 2.48
C ILE A 108 -11.06 -11.11 3.70
N LEU A 109 -11.97 -10.16 3.49
CA LEU A 109 -12.74 -9.56 4.57
C LEU A 109 -13.60 -10.60 5.33
N ARG A 110 -14.26 -11.48 4.59
CA ARG A 110 -15.18 -12.46 5.16
C ARG A 110 -14.45 -13.60 5.87
N GLU A 111 -13.42 -14.15 5.24
CA GLU A 111 -12.75 -15.38 5.67
C GLU A 111 -11.58 -15.08 6.62
N ASP A 112 -10.70 -14.13 6.26
CA ASP A 112 -9.48 -13.83 7.01
C ASP A 112 -9.74 -12.81 8.13
N LEU A 113 -10.55 -11.79 7.85
CA LEU A 113 -10.89 -10.71 8.78
C LEU A 113 -12.27 -10.88 9.44
N LYS A 114 -13.00 -11.99 9.15
CA LYS A 114 -14.27 -12.38 9.80
C LYS A 114 -15.39 -11.35 9.72
N GLY A 115 -15.39 -10.52 8.69
CA GLY A 115 -16.36 -9.44 8.51
C GLY A 115 -16.11 -8.22 9.40
N ASP A 116 -14.89 -8.05 9.89
CA ASP A 116 -14.49 -6.87 10.68
C ASP A 116 -14.74 -5.57 9.91
N GLU A 117 -15.16 -4.54 10.64
CA GLU A 117 -15.44 -3.22 10.08
C GLU A 117 -14.16 -2.53 9.58
N ILE A 118 -14.26 -1.90 8.41
CA ILE A 118 -13.21 -1.07 7.85
C ILE A 118 -13.60 0.41 7.94
N LEU A 119 -12.74 1.20 8.56
CA LEU A 119 -12.79 2.65 8.61
C LEU A 119 -11.64 3.21 7.78
N ILE A 120 -11.95 3.98 6.73
CA ILE A 120 -10.93 4.71 5.96
C ILE A 120 -10.92 6.16 6.39
N VAL A 121 -9.74 6.73 6.60
CA VAL A 121 -9.57 8.15 6.91
C VAL A 121 -8.69 8.79 5.85
N SER A 122 -9.20 9.81 5.17
CA SER A 122 -8.44 10.63 4.23
C SER A 122 -8.85 12.10 4.29
N ASN A 123 -7.96 12.99 3.86
CA ASN A 123 -8.31 14.41 3.79
C ASN A 123 -9.35 14.67 2.69
N ARG A 124 -9.22 14.02 1.54
CA ARG A 124 -10.13 14.13 0.40
C ARG A 124 -11.28 13.13 0.49
N GLU A 125 -12.45 13.62 0.24
CA GLU A 125 -13.69 12.88 0.07
C GLU A 125 -13.88 12.38 -1.36
N PRO A 126 -14.56 11.26 -1.59
CA PRO A 126 -14.82 10.73 -2.94
C PRO A 126 -15.93 11.46 -3.68
N TYR A 127 -16.86 12.10 -2.97
CA TYR A 127 -18.01 12.81 -3.52
C TYR A 127 -18.18 14.14 -2.83
N ILE A 128 -18.19 15.23 -3.61
CA ILE A 128 -18.35 16.61 -3.17
C ILE A 128 -19.72 17.11 -3.65
N HIS A 129 -20.54 17.62 -2.76
CA HIS A 129 -21.84 18.20 -3.11
C HIS A 129 -21.71 19.71 -3.26
N VAL A 130 -22.01 20.21 -4.47
CA VAL A 130 -21.86 21.62 -4.82
C VAL A 130 -23.21 22.19 -5.26
N ARG A 131 -23.66 23.23 -4.58
CA ARG A 131 -24.84 23.97 -4.97
C ARG A 131 -24.48 24.98 -6.06
N ARG A 132 -24.89 24.70 -7.30
CA ARG A 132 -24.72 25.58 -8.47
C ARG A 132 -25.83 26.60 -8.62
N ARG A 133 -27.04 26.20 -8.24
CA ARG A 133 -28.26 27.05 -8.23
C ARG A 133 -29.04 26.77 -6.95
N PRO A 134 -29.96 27.65 -6.52
CA PRO A 134 -30.69 27.47 -5.26
C PRO A 134 -31.28 26.07 -5.07
N ASP A 135 -31.80 25.46 -6.13
CA ASP A 135 -32.52 24.18 -6.07
C ASP A 135 -31.72 22.99 -6.69
N VAL A 136 -30.45 23.21 -7.12
CA VAL A 136 -29.66 22.18 -7.80
C VAL A 136 -28.35 21.91 -7.06
N ILE A 137 -28.25 20.72 -6.49
CA ILE A 137 -27.01 20.19 -5.93
C ILE A 137 -26.42 19.23 -6.95
N GLU A 138 -25.23 19.54 -7.41
CA GLU A 138 -24.41 18.68 -8.28
C GLU A 138 -23.41 17.89 -7.45
N ILE A 139 -23.18 16.64 -7.85
CA ILE A 139 -22.18 15.79 -7.25
C ILE A 139 -20.92 15.82 -8.12
N GLN A 140 -19.82 16.27 -7.54
CA GLN A 140 -18.54 16.30 -8.19
C GLN A 140 -17.67 15.16 -7.65
N ARG A 141 -16.99 14.46 -8.55
CA ARG A 141 -15.95 13.47 -8.20
C ARG A 141 -14.60 14.15 -8.36
N PRO A 142 -13.81 14.33 -7.28
CA PRO A 142 -12.52 15.00 -7.39
C PRO A 142 -11.53 14.18 -8.22
N ALA A 143 -10.81 14.83 -9.13
CA ALA A 143 -9.71 14.20 -9.84
C ALA A 143 -8.52 14.03 -8.87
N SER A 144 -8.45 12.91 -8.21
CA SER A 144 -7.43 12.57 -7.22
C SER A 144 -7.04 11.11 -7.37
N GLY A 145 -5.76 10.84 -7.62
CA GLY A 145 -5.25 9.47 -7.69
C GLY A 145 -5.56 8.64 -6.43
N LEU A 146 -5.56 9.29 -5.26
CA LEU A 146 -5.96 8.67 -4.00
C LEU A 146 -7.42 8.19 -4.04
N VAL A 147 -8.33 9.07 -4.44
CA VAL A 147 -9.76 8.74 -4.52
C VAL A 147 -10.01 7.67 -5.56
N THR A 148 -9.40 7.80 -6.74
CA THR A 148 -9.50 6.82 -7.82
C THR A 148 -9.03 5.42 -7.40
N ALA A 149 -8.01 5.34 -6.54
CA ALA A 149 -7.49 4.07 -6.03
C ALA A 149 -8.33 3.50 -4.88
N LEU A 150 -8.85 4.33 -3.97
CA LEU A 150 -9.56 3.86 -2.78
C LEU A 150 -11.05 3.56 -3.03
N GLU A 151 -11.68 4.27 -3.93
CA GLU A 151 -13.12 4.15 -4.16
C GLU A 151 -13.54 2.75 -4.62
N PRO A 152 -12.84 2.07 -5.57
CA PRO A 152 -13.10 0.68 -5.89
C PRO A 152 -12.94 -0.27 -4.70
N VAL A 153 -11.97 0.01 -3.81
CA VAL A 153 -11.76 -0.76 -2.59
C VAL A 153 -12.94 -0.60 -1.65
N MET A 154 -13.43 0.64 -1.44
CA MET A 154 -14.58 0.91 -0.58
C MET A 154 -15.87 0.28 -1.10
N ARG A 155 -16.12 0.31 -2.39
CA ARG A 155 -17.26 -0.42 -2.99
C ARG A 155 -17.19 -1.93 -2.74
N ALA A 156 -15.98 -2.49 -2.71
CA ALA A 156 -15.79 -3.90 -2.40
C ALA A 156 -15.96 -4.21 -0.92
N CYS A 157 -15.53 -3.30 -0.03
CA CYS A 157 -15.43 -3.53 1.42
C CYS A 157 -16.67 -3.10 2.21
N SER A 158 -17.47 -2.16 1.70
CA SER A 158 -18.70 -1.66 2.35
C SER A 158 -18.46 -1.10 3.77
N GLY A 159 -17.46 -0.21 3.94
CA GLY A 159 -17.11 0.39 5.23
C GLY A 159 -17.59 1.83 5.40
N THR A 160 -16.89 2.57 6.27
CA THR A 160 -17.09 4.01 6.46
C THR A 160 -15.86 4.80 6.04
N TRP A 161 -16.05 5.79 5.17
CA TRP A 161 -15.01 6.72 4.73
C TRP A 161 -15.13 8.03 5.50
N ILE A 162 -14.18 8.32 6.36
CA ILE A 162 -14.13 9.53 7.18
C ILE A 162 -13.29 10.58 6.44
N ALA A 163 -13.88 11.72 6.08
CA ALA A 163 -13.21 12.76 5.31
C ALA A 163 -13.72 14.17 5.65
N HIS A 164 -12.91 15.19 5.29
CA HIS A 164 -13.37 16.58 5.37
C HIS A 164 -14.49 16.83 4.36
N GLY A 165 -15.54 17.52 4.78
CA GLY A 165 -16.62 18.02 3.90
C GLY A 165 -16.23 19.37 3.33
N SER A 166 -15.80 19.43 2.06
CA SER A 166 -15.31 20.65 1.40
C SER A 166 -16.32 21.32 0.49
N GLY A 167 -17.41 20.62 0.15
CA GLY A 167 -18.47 21.14 -0.72
C GLY A 167 -19.42 22.11 0.00
N ASN A 168 -19.83 23.16 -0.70
CA ASN A 168 -20.72 24.16 -0.15
C ASN A 168 -22.16 23.66 0.13
N ALA A 169 -22.50 22.44 -0.34
CA ALA A 169 -23.77 21.77 -0.07
C ALA A 169 -23.58 20.44 0.71
N ASP A 170 -22.39 20.10 1.13
CA ASP A 170 -22.14 18.85 1.87
C ASP A 170 -22.95 18.79 3.17
N ARG A 171 -23.12 19.94 3.87
CA ARG A 171 -23.91 20.01 5.11
C ARG A 171 -25.41 19.75 4.88
N ASP A 172 -25.90 20.05 3.69
CA ASP A 172 -27.30 19.90 3.33
C ASP A 172 -27.68 18.48 2.89
N THR A 173 -26.66 17.64 2.65
CA THR A 173 -26.82 16.28 2.11
C THR A 173 -26.55 15.16 3.11
N VAL A 174 -26.14 15.51 4.33
CA VAL A 174 -25.85 14.54 5.40
C VAL A 174 -27.03 14.36 6.35
N ASP A 175 -27.05 13.22 7.03
CA ASP A 175 -27.99 12.96 8.12
C ASP A 175 -27.56 13.71 9.42
N ARG A 176 -28.34 13.53 10.50
CA ARG A 176 -28.07 14.12 11.83
C ARG A 176 -26.72 13.68 12.44
N ASN A 177 -26.09 12.65 11.91
CA ASN A 177 -24.80 12.14 12.34
C ASN A 177 -23.69 12.49 11.35
N ASP A 178 -23.90 13.47 10.45
CA ASP A 178 -23.00 13.90 9.39
C ASP A 178 -22.60 12.76 8.42
N ARG A 179 -23.52 11.83 8.12
CA ARG A 179 -23.28 10.67 7.25
C ARG A 179 -24.10 10.78 5.96
N VAL A 180 -23.54 10.28 4.87
CA VAL A 180 -24.22 10.12 3.58
C VAL A 180 -23.84 8.79 2.94
N MET A 181 -24.83 8.11 2.35
CA MET A 181 -24.59 6.85 1.60
C MET A 181 -24.19 7.16 0.16
N VAL A 182 -23.17 6.45 -0.33
CA VAL A 182 -22.60 6.62 -1.68
C VAL A 182 -22.20 5.27 -2.29
N PRO A 183 -22.02 5.17 -3.64
CA PRO A 183 -22.36 6.17 -4.67
C PRO A 183 -23.86 6.51 -4.69
N PRO A 184 -24.26 7.69 -5.18
CA PRO A 184 -25.68 8.05 -5.22
C PRO A 184 -26.55 7.11 -6.05
N GLU A 185 -25.98 6.57 -7.14
CA GLU A 185 -26.68 5.67 -8.07
C GLU A 185 -26.82 4.24 -7.49
N GLU A 186 -25.81 3.78 -6.71
CA GLU A 186 -25.78 2.43 -6.13
C GLU A 186 -25.09 2.49 -4.75
N PRO A 187 -25.79 2.89 -3.69
CA PRO A 187 -25.23 3.07 -2.36
C PRO A 187 -24.61 1.76 -1.82
N SER A 188 -23.29 1.77 -1.58
CA SER A 188 -22.54 0.60 -1.13
C SER A 188 -21.69 0.83 0.12
N TYR A 189 -21.38 2.09 0.46
CA TYR A 189 -20.65 2.47 1.66
C TYR A 189 -21.06 3.86 2.17
N ARG A 190 -20.58 4.24 3.35
CA ARG A 190 -20.89 5.53 3.98
C ARG A 190 -19.71 6.50 3.90
N ILE A 191 -20.00 7.79 3.73
CA ILE A 191 -19.08 8.87 4.06
C ILE A 191 -19.51 9.45 5.40
N ARG A 192 -18.57 9.63 6.32
CA ARG A 192 -18.70 10.42 7.54
C ARG A 192 -17.93 11.71 7.37
N ARG A 193 -18.65 12.83 7.36
CA ARG A 193 -18.06 14.17 7.17
C ARG A 193 -17.43 14.68 8.47
N VAL A 194 -16.29 15.34 8.35
CA VAL A 194 -15.65 16.10 9.42
C VAL A 194 -15.55 17.54 8.98
N TRP A 195 -16.06 18.44 9.80
CA TRP A 195 -16.13 19.86 9.47
C TRP A 195 -14.91 20.59 10.00
N LEU A 196 -14.26 21.38 9.15
CA LEU A 196 -13.18 22.29 9.49
C LEU A 196 -13.62 23.73 9.31
N THR A 197 -13.08 24.65 10.13
CA THR A 197 -13.21 26.08 9.85
C THR A 197 -12.22 26.50 8.77
N PRO A 198 -12.44 27.65 8.11
CA PRO A 198 -11.46 28.17 7.12
C PRO A 198 -10.07 28.37 7.71
N GLU A 199 -9.97 28.78 8.99
CA GLU A 199 -8.69 28.97 9.71
C GLU A 199 -8.00 27.64 9.95
N GLU A 200 -8.75 26.62 10.36
CA GLU A 200 -8.23 25.26 10.55
C GLU A 200 -7.75 24.68 9.21
N GLU A 201 -8.53 24.81 8.14
CA GLU A 201 -8.12 24.35 6.81
C GLU A 201 -6.85 25.08 6.34
N LYS A 202 -6.80 26.40 6.54
CA LYS A 202 -5.64 27.22 6.19
C LYS A 202 -4.38 26.74 6.92
N GLY A 203 -4.43 26.53 8.23
CA GLY A 203 -3.26 26.10 9.01
C GLY A 203 -2.91 24.64 8.80
N TYR A 204 -3.89 23.74 8.85
CA TYR A 204 -3.70 22.30 8.72
C TYR A 204 -3.31 21.89 7.30
N TYR A 205 -4.15 22.24 6.31
CA TYR A 205 -4.00 21.75 4.94
C TYR A 205 -3.01 22.61 4.15
N TYR A 206 -3.24 23.93 4.04
CA TYR A 206 -2.36 24.79 3.25
C TYR A 206 -1.02 24.99 3.95
N GLY A 207 -1.01 25.35 5.22
CA GLY A 207 0.19 25.65 5.99
C GLY A 207 1.04 24.42 6.26
N PHE A 208 0.72 23.66 7.31
CA PHE A 208 1.63 22.60 7.75
C PHE A 208 1.77 21.46 6.72
N ALA A 209 0.66 20.98 6.13
CA ALA A 209 0.73 19.87 5.19
C ALA A 209 1.39 20.28 3.85
N ASN A 210 0.98 21.41 3.23
CA ASN A 210 1.36 21.72 1.86
C ASN A 210 2.47 22.76 1.69
N GLU A 211 2.69 23.66 2.63
CA GLU A 211 3.87 24.52 2.66
C GLU A 211 5.01 23.92 3.52
N GLY A 212 4.72 22.97 4.41
CA GLY A 212 5.70 22.30 5.27
C GLY A 212 6.08 20.90 4.76
N LEU A 213 5.22 19.90 4.98
CA LEU A 213 5.55 18.49 4.71
C LEU A 213 5.71 18.17 3.21
N TRP A 214 4.88 18.75 2.35
CA TRP A 214 4.94 18.48 0.92
C TRP A 214 6.31 18.80 0.31
N PRO A 215 6.86 20.03 0.41
CA PRO A 215 8.17 20.33 -0.12
C PRO A 215 9.30 19.59 0.60
N LEU A 216 9.18 19.37 1.93
CA LEU A 216 10.13 18.59 2.70
C LEU A 216 10.31 17.17 2.15
N CYS A 217 9.20 16.48 1.91
CA CYS A 217 9.22 15.08 1.51
C CYS A 217 9.58 14.88 0.03
N HIS A 218 9.23 15.83 -0.84
CA HIS A 218 9.54 15.72 -2.27
C HIS A 218 10.96 16.16 -2.65
N ILE A 219 11.67 16.88 -1.79
CA ILE A 219 13.05 17.38 -2.05
C ILE A 219 13.15 18.06 -3.44
N ALA A 220 12.11 18.77 -3.85
CA ALA A 220 12.06 19.46 -5.14
C ALA A 220 12.70 20.86 -5.10
N HIS A 221 13.61 21.09 -4.14
CA HIS A 221 14.34 22.34 -3.90
C HIS A 221 13.45 23.57 -3.62
N THR A 222 12.18 23.33 -3.28
CA THR A 222 11.30 24.35 -2.70
C THR A 222 11.47 24.33 -1.19
N ARG A 223 11.71 25.49 -0.59
CA ARG A 223 12.01 25.59 0.84
C ARG A 223 10.75 25.35 1.67
N PRO A 224 10.74 24.35 2.58
CA PRO A 224 9.63 24.13 3.50
C PRO A 224 9.42 25.31 4.44
N THR A 225 8.16 25.62 4.74
CA THR A 225 7.79 26.66 5.71
C THR A 225 7.09 26.01 6.91
N PHE A 226 7.59 26.29 8.12
CA PHE A 226 7.04 25.76 9.37
C PHE A 226 6.64 26.90 10.30
N ARG A 227 5.35 26.91 10.71
CA ARG A 227 4.79 27.90 11.62
C ARG A 227 4.09 27.19 12.79
N ALA A 228 4.32 27.62 14.01
CA ALA A 228 3.73 27.03 15.21
C ALA A 228 2.18 27.06 15.20
N PRO A 229 1.49 28.12 14.73
CA PRO A 229 0.04 28.09 14.59
C PRO A 229 -0.47 27.00 13.64
N ASP A 230 0.21 26.79 12.51
CA ASP A 230 -0.16 25.75 11.53
C ASP A 230 -0.01 24.35 12.13
N TRP A 231 1.08 24.12 12.86
CA TRP A 231 1.30 22.89 13.61
C TRP A 231 0.18 22.65 14.64
N LYS A 232 -0.23 23.70 15.35
CA LYS A 232 -1.34 23.57 16.32
C LYS A 232 -2.62 23.13 15.62
N HIS A 233 -2.98 23.74 14.49
CA HIS A 233 -4.15 23.32 13.71
C HIS A 233 -4.01 21.89 13.19
N TYR A 234 -2.82 21.48 12.75
CA TYR A 234 -2.55 20.11 12.34
C TYR A 234 -2.80 19.11 13.48
N CYS A 235 -2.33 19.40 14.69
CA CYS A 235 -2.60 18.59 15.89
C CYS A 235 -4.09 18.51 16.21
N ASP A 236 -4.78 19.67 16.24
CA ASP A 236 -6.19 19.77 16.64
C ASP A 236 -7.10 19.02 15.64
N VAL A 237 -6.83 19.15 14.33
CA VAL A 237 -7.55 18.43 13.28
C VAL A 237 -7.32 16.92 13.41
N ASN A 238 -6.07 16.46 13.58
CA ASN A 238 -5.78 15.05 13.76
C ASN A 238 -6.50 14.46 15.00
N ARG A 239 -6.56 15.20 16.13
CA ARG A 239 -7.33 14.77 17.31
C ARG A 239 -8.82 14.69 17.05
N ARG A 240 -9.39 15.66 16.30
CA ARG A 240 -10.81 15.64 15.90
C ARG A 240 -11.12 14.41 15.07
N PHE A 241 -10.32 14.12 14.03
CA PHE A 241 -10.51 12.93 13.22
C PHE A 241 -10.39 11.64 14.04
N ALA A 242 -9.44 11.55 14.97
CA ALA A 242 -9.33 10.40 15.87
C ALA A 242 -10.57 10.20 16.75
N SER A 243 -11.18 11.29 17.21
CA SER A 243 -12.43 11.24 17.98
C SER A 243 -13.59 10.74 17.12
N VAL A 244 -13.65 11.16 15.85
CA VAL A 244 -14.66 10.69 14.89
C VAL A 244 -14.44 9.20 14.58
N VAL A 245 -13.19 8.75 14.34
CA VAL A 245 -12.88 7.32 14.16
C VAL A 245 -13.39 6.51 15.36
N ALA A 246 -13.11 6.94 16.59
CA ALA A 246 -13.58 6.24 17.79
C ALA A 246 -15.11 6.23 17.91
N SER A 247 -15.81 7.27 17.45
CA SER A 247 -17.28 7.33 17.47
C SER A 247 -17.95 6.50 16.36
N GLU A 248 -17.25 6.28 15.24
CA GLU A 248 -17.76 5.45 14.15
C GLU A 248 -17.45 3.95 14.34
N ALA A 249 -16.46 3.62 15.18
CA ALA A 249 -16.10 2.23 15.44
C ALA A 249 -17.24 1.47 16.12
N SER A 250 -17.66 0.36 15.52
CA SER A 250 -18.69 -0.55 16.07
C SER A 250 -18.11 -1.63 16.99
N SER A 251 -16.78 -1.76 17.03
CA SER A 251 -16.05 -2.72 17.86
C SER A 251 -14.83 -2.09 18.53
N ASP A 252 -14.25 -2.75 19.53
CA ASP A 252 -13.04 -2.29 20.21
C ASP A 252 -11.75 -2.57 19.40
N ASP A 253 -11.85 -3.34 18.32
CA ASP A 253 -10.72 -3.76 17.48
C ASP A 253 -10.99 -3.53 15.97
N PRO A 254 -11.46 -2.33 15.53
CA PRO A 254 -11.72 -2.05 14.12
C PRO A 254 -10.42 -2.07 13.30
N ILE A 255 -10.56 -2.18 11.97
CA ILE A 255 -9.48 -1.94 11.03
C ILE A 255 -9.57 -0.50 10.55
N VAL A 256 -8.52 0.29 10.80
CA VAL A 256 -8.46 1.71 10.43
C VAL A 256 -7.38 1.92 9.39
N LEU A 257 -7.79 2.33 8.19
CA LEU A 257 -6.89 2.65 7.05
C LEU A 257 -6.68 4.17 7.00
N VAL A 258 -5.56 4.64 7.52
CA VAL A 258 -5.19 6.06 7.54
C VAL A 258 -4.43 6.40 6.26
N GLN A 259 -4.88 7.43 5.56
CA GLN A 259 -4.33 7.78 4.25
C GLN A 259 -3.57 9.11 4.29
N ASP A 260 -2.28 9.01 3.95
CA ASP A 260 -1.40 10.11 3.59
C ASP A 260 -0.92 11.02 4.73
N TYR A 261 0.01 11.90 4.41
CA TYR A 261 0.78 12.79 5.28
C TYR A 261 -0.07 13.83 6.04
N HIS A 262 -1.32 13.97 5.69
CA HIS A 262 -2.26 14.82 6.41
C HIS A 262 -2.56 14.32 7.84
N PHE A 263 -2.35 13.04 8.08
CA PHE A 263 -2.75 12.34 9.30
C PHE A 263 -1.60 11.62 10.02
N ALA A 264 -0.40 12.20 10.03
CA ALA A 264 0.74 11.57 10.66
C ALA A 264 0.60 11.37 12.18
N LEU A 265 -0.22 12.19 12.86
CA LEU A 265 -0.48 12.08 14.31
C LEU A 265 -1.69 11.21 14.63
N LEU A 266 -2.57 10.99 13.65
CA LEU A 266 -3.84 10.28 13.84
C LEU A 266 -3.65 8.86 14.40
N PRO A 267 -2.67 8.05 13.94
CA PRO A 267 -2.52 6.68 14.41
C PRO A 267 -2.31 6.60 15.93
N GLN A 268 -1.47 7.46 16.48
CA GLN A 268 -1.26 7.54 17.92
C GLN A 268 -2.55 7.93 18.66
N PHE A 269 -3.26 8.98 18.20
CA PHE A 269 -4.49 9.43 18.85
C PHE A 269 -5.63 8.41 18.75
N VAL A 270 -5.67 7.61 17.69
CA VAL A 270 -6.60 6.47 17.59
C VAL A 270 -6.18 5.35 18.54
N ARG A 271 -4.88 5.03 18.60
CA ARG A 271 -4.35 3.99 19.52
C ARG A 271 -4.67 4.27 20.98
N GLU A 272 -4.60 5.54 21.40
CA GLU A 272 -4.96 5.96 22.76
C GLU A 272 -6.44 5.68 23.11
N ARG A 273 -7.35 5.78 22.12
CA ARG A 273 -8.80 5.58 22.29
C ARG A 273 -9.25 4.14 22.03
N LEU A 274 -8.62 3.50 21.07
CA LEU A 274 -8.91 2.14 20.61
C LEU A 274 -7.60 1.31 20.63
N PRO A 275 -7.15 0.87 21.83
CA PRO A 275 -5.86 0.20 21.99
C PRO A 275 -5.71 -1.10 21.18
N ARG A 276 -6.83 -1.75 20.82
CA ARG A 276 -6.83 -3.01 20.06
C ARG A 276 -7.04 -2.82 18.58
N ALA A 277 -7.31 -1.59 18.09
CA ALA A 277 -7.49 -1.33 16.66
C ALA A 277 -6.28 -1.76 15.84
N THR A 278 -6.52 -2.33 14.67
CA THR A 278 -5.49 -2.58 13.66
C THR A 278 -5.39 -1.34 12.77
N ILE A 279 -4.36 -0.53 12.97
CA ILE A 279 -4.19 0.75 12.29
C ILE A 279 -3.16 0.56 11.18
N ILE A 280 -3.58 0.75 9.94
CA ILE A 280 -2.73 0.71 8.75
C ILE A 280 -2.61 2.13 8.22
N THR A 281 -1.43 2.71 8.33
CA THR A 281 -1.15 4.04 7.76
C THR A 281 -0.43 3.86 6.44
N PHE A 282 -0.94 4.49 5.39
CA PHE A 282 -0.30 4.49 4.09
C PHE A 282 0.15 5.90 3.71
N TRP A 283 1.47 6.06 3.53
CA TRP A 283 2.12 7.32 3.19
C TRP A 283 2.30 7.42 1.67
N HIS A 284 1.55 8.30 1.02
CA HIS A 284 1.48 8.38 -0.45
C HIS A 284 2.57 9.20 -1.12
N ILE A 285 3.26 10.06 -0.36
CA ILE A 285 4.35 10.89 -0.89
C ILE A 285 5.71 10.24 -0.63
N PRO A 286 6.81 10.71 -1.25
CA PRO A 286 8.12 10.21 -0.92
C PRO A 286 8.44 10.37 0.57
N TRP A 287 9.24 9.46 1.13
CA TRP A 287 9.89 9.69 2.42
C TRP A 287 11.34 10.11 2.17
N PRO A 288 11.76 11.30 2.64
CA PRO A 288 13.08 11.84 2.36
C PRO A 288 14.17 11.12 3.15
N ASN A 289 15.43 11.44 2.88
CA ASN A 289 16.53 10.99 3.72
C ASN A 289 16.48 11.64 5.12
N PRO A 290 17.18 11.07 6.12
CA PRO A 290 17.15 11.58 7.50
C PRO A 290 17.60 13.04 7.62
N GLU A 291 18.59 13.47 6.82
CA GLU A 291 19.10 14.84 6.85
C GLU A 291 18.03 15.85 6.45
N ALA A 292 17.32 15.59 5.35
CA ALA A 292 16.24 16.44 4.91
C ALA A 292 15.08 16.45 5.91
N PHE A 293 14.67 15.25 6.42
CA PHE A 293 13.60 15.16 7.40
C PHE A 293 13.95 15.86 8.72
N GLY A 294 15.23 15.85 9.10
CA GLY A 294 15.74 16.42 10.35
C GLY A 294 15.49 17.92 10.54
N ILE A 295 15.20 18.68 9.46
CA ILE A 295 14.87 20.12 9.57
C ILE A 295 13.45 20.38 10.09
N LEU A 296 12.58 19.35 10.16
CA LEU A 296 11.23 19.48 10.71
C LEU A 296 11.29 19.77 12.21
N PRO A 297 10.74 20.90 12.70
CA PRO A 297 10.80 21.24 14.13
C PRO A 297 10.10 20.22 15.04
N TRP A 298 9.02 19.62 14.58
CA TRP A 298 8.20 18.64 15.32
C TRP A 298 8.39 17.21 14.80
N ARG A 299 9.62 16.87 14.40
CA ARG A 299 9.94 15.55 13.83
C ARG A 299 9.68 14.40 14.80
N ASP A 300 9.98 14.59 16.08
CA ASP A 300 9.87 13.55 17.10
C ASP A 300 8.41 13.21 17.35
N GLU A 301 7.54 14.23 17.46
CA GLU A 301 6.09 14.06 17.61
C GLU A 301 5.46 13.45 16.37
N LEU A 302 5.92 13.84 15.16
CA LEU A 302 5.39 13.29 13.91
C LEU A 302 5.78 11.81 13.75
N LEU A 303 7.03 11.44 14.06
CA LEU A 303 7.49 10.05 14.05
C LEU A 303 6.74 9.22 15.09
N ALA A 304 6.60 9.73 16.33
CA ALA A 304 5.83 9.06 17.38
C ALA A 304 4.37 8.82 16.94
N GLY A 305 3.77 9.81 16.28
CA GLY A 305 2.43 9.73 15.72
C GLY A 305 2.28 8.58 14.72
N LEU A 306 3.20 8.47 13.77
CA LEU A 306 3.22 7.39 12.77
C LEU A 306 3.45 6.02 13.41
N LEU A 307 4.31 5.93 14.44
CA LEU A 307 4.60 4.70 15.17
C LEU A 307 3.45 4.23 16.08
N GLY A 308 2.35 4.97 16.16
CA GLY A 308 1.07 4.50 16.68
C GLY A 308 0.37 3.48 15.76
N SER A 309 0.84 3.34 14.52
CA SER A 309 0.31 2.38 13.54
C SER A 309 0.68 0.94 13.89
N SER A 310 -0.14 -0.01 13.47
CA SER A 310 0.22 -1.44 13.44
C SER A 310 1.08 -1.76 12.22
N ILE A 311 0.71 -1.15 11.08
CA ILE A 311 1.43 -1.27 9.80
C ILE A 311 1.60 0.13 9.22
N LEU A 312 2.83 0.46 8.78
CA LEU A 312 3.13 1.68 8.03
C LEU A 312 3.60 1.31 6.63
N GLY A 313 2.84 1.75 5.63
CA GLY A 313 3.05 1.42 4.23
C GLY A 313 3.66 2.56 3.43
N PHE A 314 4.59 2.22 2.53
CA PHE A 314 5.18 3.10 1.53
C PHE A 314 5.12 2.45 0.14
N HIS A 315 5.27 3.23 -0.92
CA HIS A 315 5.27 2.70 -2.29
C HIS A 315 6.51 1.87 -2.63
N THR A 316 7.67 2.27 -2.15
CA THR A 316 8.96 1.68 -2.54
C THR A 316 9.77 1.22 -1.33
N GLN A 317 10.63 0.22 -1.54
CA GLN A 317 11.57 -0.20 -0.50
C GLN A 317 12.56 0.90 -0.12
N PHE A 318 12.88 1.79 -1.05
CA PHE A 318 13.74 2.95 -0.81
C PHE A 318 13.14 3.87 0.28
N HIS A 319 11.83 4.16 0.21
CA HIS A 319 11.17 4.97 1.22
C HIS A 319 11.05 4.25 2.58
N CYS A 320 10.86 2.92 2.58
CA CYS A 320 10.92 2.13 3.82
C CYS A 320 12.30 2.25 4.48
N ASN A 321 13.36 2.12 3.70
CA ASN A 321 14.73 2.22 4.20
C ASN A 321 15.02 3.62 4.76
N ASN A 322 14.64 4.68 4.04
CA ASN A 322 14.78 6.04 4.53
C ASN A 322 14.00 6.28 5.83
N PHE A 323 12.81 5.69 5.98
CA PHE A 323 12.05 5.76 7.23
C PHE A 323 12.78 5.07 8.38
N PHE A 324 13.31 3.87 8.17
CA PHE A 324 14.13 3.18 9.18
C PHE A 324 15.34 4.00 9.59
N ASP A 325 16.07 4.57 8.61
CA ASP A 325 17.23 5.42 8.87
C ASP A 325 16.84 6.69 9.65
N THR A 326 15.67 7.26 9.36
CA THR A 326 15.13 8.43 10.06
C THR A 326 14.80 8.10 11.52
N VAL A 327 14.12 6.98 11.76
CA VAL A 327 13.78 6.55 13.12
C VAL A 327 15.02 6.22 13.93
N ASP A 328 15.95 5.45 13.36
CA ASP A 328 17.21 5.08 13.99
C ASP A 328 18.05 6.29 14.42
N ARG A 329 17.97 7.36 13.63
CA ARG A 329 18.73 8.59 13.88
C ARG A 329 18.11 9.50 14.93
N TYR A 330 16.77 9.59 15.00
CA TYR A 330 16.08 10.63 15.78
C TYR A 330 15.23 10.11 16.94
N MET A 331 15.01 8.80 17.03
CA MET A 331 14.14 8.21 18.05
C MET A 331 14.86 7.17 18.90
N GLU A 332 14.55 7.13 20.18
CA GLU A 332 14.91 6.01 21.04
C GLU A 332 13.97 4.83 20.81
N ALA A 333 14.15 4.15 19.67
CA ALA A 333 13.32 3.04 19.23
C ALA A 333 14.19 1.85 18.79
N ARG A 334 13.66 0.65 18.95
CA ARG A 334 14.34 -0.56 18.43
C ARG A 334 13.93 -0.75 16.97
N VAL A 335 14.90 -0.62 16.06
CA VAL A 335 14.74 -0.88 14.64
C VAL A 335 15.24 -2.30 14.32
N ASP A 336 14.33 -3.15 13.85
CA ASP A 336 14.63 -4.51 13.40
C ASP A 336 14.40 -4.58 11.87
N ARG A 337 15.50 -4.54 11.11
CA ARG A 337 15.47 -4.57 9.65
C ARG A 337 15.20 -5.95 9.07
N GLU A 338 15.50 -7.02 9.82
CA GLU A 338 15.25 -8.40 9.40
C GLU A 338 13.76 -8.70 9.35
N THR A 339 13.03 -8.30 10.38
CA THR A 339 11.56 -8.44 10.45
C THR A 339 10.81 -7.23 9.88
N SER A 340 11.53 -6.18 9.44
CA SER A 340 10.96 -4.92 8.97
C SER A 340 10.04 -4.26 10.00
N GLN A 341 10.48 -4.19 11.26
CA GLN A 341 9.70 -3.70 12.39
C GLN A 341 10.42 -2.60 13.18
N VAL A 342 9.64 -1.63 13.66
CA VAL A 342 10.07 -0.65 14.64
C VAL A 342 9.28 -0.85 15.94
N SER A 343 9.95 -0.94 17.07
CA SER A 343 9.31 -0.99 18.39
C SER A 343 9.56 0.32 19.14
N TYR A 344 8.50 1.07 19.40
CA TYR A 344 8.52 2.34 20.13
C TYR A 344 7.43 2.38 21.19
N GLY A 345 7.77 2.78 22.42
CA GLY A 345 6.82 2.85 23.54
C GLY A 345 6.09 1.53 23.82
N GLY A 346 6.70 0.39 23.51
CA GLY A 346 6.09 -0.94 23.67
C GLY A 346 5.18 -1.39 22.51
N ASN A 347 4.95 -0.53 21.52
CA ASN A 347 4.15 -0.85 20.32
C ASN A 347 5.05 -1.24 19.14
N PRO A 348 4.88 -2.43 18.55
CA PRO A 348 5.54 -2.81 17.32
C PRO A 348 4.78 -2.26 16.11
N THR A 349 5.50 -1.60 15.19
CA THR A 349 4.99 -1.14 13.89
C THR A 349 5.72 -1.88 12.77
N GLU A 350 4.99 -2.60 11.93
CA GLU A 350 5.57 -3.20 10.72
C GLU A 350 5.67 -2.15 9.61
N VAL A 351 6.86 -1.99 9.02
CA VAL A 351 7.09 -1.07 7.90
C VAL A 351 7.17 -1.86 6.61
N ARG A 352 6.23 -1.64 5.69
CA ARG A 352 6.04 -2.49 4.51
C ARG A 352 5.97 -1.70 3.20
N ARG A 353 6.42 -2.34 2.13
CA ARG A 353 6.27 -1.84 0.77
C ARG A 353 4.95 -2.29 0.16
N TYR A 354 4.10 -1.33 -0.23
CA TYR A 354 2.85 -1.57 -0.96
C TYR A 354 2.78 -0.58 -2.14
N PRO A 355 3.23 -0.95 -3.34
CA PRO A 355 3.15 -0.08 -4.51
C PRO A 355 1.69 0.08 -4.94
N ILE A 356 1.14 1.30 -4.80
CA ILE A 356 -0.23 1.61 -5.23
C ILE A 356 -0.38 1.49 -6.74
N SER A 357 -1.57 1.13 -7.18
CA SER A 357 -1.89 1.03 -8.59
C SER A 357 -3.31 1.54 -8.88
N ILE A 358 -3.78 1.28 -10.07
CA ILE A 358 -5.11 1.67 -10.55
C ILE A 358 -6.03 0.46 -10.64
N GLU A 359 -7.33 0.71 -10.69
CA GLU A 359 -8.28 -0.30 -11.11
C GLU A 359 -8.03 -0.63 -12.59
N TRP A 360 -7.86 -1.92 -12.89
CA TRP A 360 -7.69 -2.32 -14.29
C TRP A 360 -9.00 -2.10 -15.04
N PRO A 361 -8.95 -1.44 -16.19
CA PRO A 361 -10.13 -1.10 -16.95
C PRO A 361 -10.96 -2.33 -17.35
N SER A 362 -12.29 -2.21 -17.26
CA SER A 362 -13.22 -3.25 -17.70
C SER A 362 -12.95 -3.69 -19.13
N SER A 363 -12.98 -5.00 -19.38
CA SER A 363 -12.84 -5.61 -20.70
C SER A 363 -14.18 -5.73 -21.46
N VAL A 364 -15.26 -5.15 -20.93
CA VAL A 364 -16.58 -5.19 -21.61
C VAL A 364 -16.51 -4.43 -22.93
N PRO A 365 -16.80 -5.08 -24.06
CA PRO A 365 -16.81 -4.42 -25.37
C PRO A 365 -17.79 -3.25 -25.41
N GLY A 366 -17.37 -2.11 -25.96
CA GLY A 366 -18.21 -0.91 -26.08
C GLY A 366 -18.29 -0.04 -24.84
N SER A 367 -17.62 -0.40 -23.73
CA SER A 367 -17.57 0.44 -22.53
C SER A 367 -16.71 1.69 -22.69
N ARG A 368 -15.95 1.80 -23.79
CA ARG A 368 -15.05 2.92 -24.11
C ARG A 368 -15.09 3.28 -25.58
N PRO A 369 -14.90 4.57 -25.93
CA PRO A 369 -14.73 4.98 -27.32
C PRO A 369 -13.53 4.29 -27.95
N ALA A 370 -13.61 3.97 -29.24
CA ALA A 370 -12.49 3.44 -30.01
C ALA A 370 -11.30 4.42 -30.02
N ILE A 371 -10.08 3.92 -30.16
CA ILE A 371 -8.88 4.77 -30.20
C ILE A 371 -8.92 5.75 -31.37
N GLU A 372 -9.38 5.28 -32.53
CA GLU A 372 -9.55 6.12 -33.73
C GLU A 372 -10.54 7.27 -33.48
N GLN A 373 -11.63 6.99 -32.77
CA GLN A 373 -12.61 8.03 -32.40
C GLN A 373 -11.98 9.02 -31.41
N CYS A 374 -11.26 8.54 -30.39
CA CYS A 374 -10.55 9.43 -29.46
C CYS A 374 -9.52 10.31 -30.18
N ARG A 375 -8.78 9.74 -31.16
CA ARG A 375 -7.82 10.48 -31.99
C ARG A 375 -8.51 11.56 -32.81
N ALA A 376 -9.61 11.26 -33.48
CA ALA A 376 -10.37 12.22 -34.27
C ALA A 376 -10.93 13.35 -33.39
N ASP A 377 -11.55 13.01 -32.26
CA ASP A 377 -12.17 13.97 -31.35
C ASP A 377 -11.13 14.94 -30.75
N VAL A 378 -9.99 14.42 -30.28
CA VAL A 378 -8.93 15.24 -29.69
C VAL A 378 -8.25 16.11 -30.75
N ARG A 379 -8.03 15.61 -31.95
CA ARG A 379 -7.47 16.42 -33.04
C ARG A 379 -8.41 17.53 -33.44
N THR A 380 -9.70 17.28 -33.52
CA THR A 380 -10.73 18.30 -33.79
C THR A 380 -10.77 19.34 -32.68
N GLU A 381 -10.75 18.92 -31.40
CA GLU A 381 -10.78 19.83 -30.25
C GLU A 381 -9.63 20.84 -30.26
N PHE A 382 -8.43 20.38 -30.63
CA PHE A 382 -7.21 21.20 -30.58
C PHE A 382 -6.73 21.71 -31.95
N GLY A 383 -7.47 21.47 -33.01
CA GLY A 383 -7.11 21.93 -34.37
C GLY A 383 -5.80 21.29 -34.88
N LEU A 384 -5.60 20.00 -34.61
CA LEU A 384 -4.39 19.28 -35.02
C LEU A 384 -4.60 18.57 -36.36
N SER A 385 -3.52 18.45 -37.16
CA SER A 385 -3.58 17.68 -38.40
C SER A 385 -3.75 16.18 -38.12
N GLU A 386 -4.36 15.47 -39.08
CA GLU A 386 -4.75 14.07 -38.92
C GLU A 386 -3.53 13.17 -38.63
N ASP A 387 -2.40 13.40 -39.30
CA ASP A 387 -1.18 12.61 -39.19
C ASP A 387 -0.13 13.15 -38.19
N ALA A 388 -0.40 14.27 -37.51
CA ALA A 388 0.56 14.86 -36.59
C ALA A 388 0.74 13.99 -35.34
N PRO A 389 1.99 13.56 -35.00
CA PRO A 389 2.26 12.92 -33.73
C PRO A 389 1.86 13.81 -32.56
N LEU A 390 1.19 13.21 -31.57
CA LEU A 390 0.69 13.90 -30.37
C LEU A 390 1.38 13.35 -29.12
N GLY A 391 2.06 14.23 -28.38
CA GLY A 391 2.51 13.94 -27.03
C GLY A 391 1.50 14.43 -26.00
N VAL A 392 1.41 13.77 -24.85
CA VAL A 392 0.54 14.19 -23.76
C VAL A 392 1.27 14.24 -22.43
N GLY A 393 0.96 15.27 -21.62
CA GLY A 393 1.31 15.37 -20.21
C GLY A 393 0.05 15.74 -19.42
N ILE A 394 -0.24 15.02 -18.36
CA ILE A 394 -1.43 15.27 -17.54
C ILE A 394 -1.02 15.32 -16.08
N ASP A 395 -1.11 16.49 -15.49
CA ASP A 395 -0.65 16.73 -14.13
C ASP A 395 -1.52 17.79 -13.45
N ARG A 396 -1.41 17.85 -12.13
CA ARG A 396 -1.77 19.07 -11.41
C ARG A 396 -0.68 20.12 -11.64
N LEU A 397 -1.02 21.39 -11.61
CA LEU A 397 -0.05 22.47 -11.52
C LEU A 397 0.64 22.38 -10.15
N ASP A 398 1.78 21.68 -10.14
CA ASP A 398 2.58 21.40 -8.94
C ASP A 398 4.06 21.36 -9.36
N TYR A 399 4.90 22.05 -8.61
CA TYR A 399 6.34 22.17 -8.93
C TYR A 399 7.07 20.81 -8.89
N THR A 400 6.49 19.82 -8.21
CA THR A 400 7.05 18.46 -8.18
C THR A 400 6.87 17.71 -9.50
N LYS A 401 6.02 18.18 -10.41
CA LYS A 401 5.65 17.47 -11.65
C LYS A 401 6.59 17.73 -12.83
N GLY A 402 7.52 18.67 -12.69
CA GLY A 402 8.52 18.95 -13.71
C GLY A 402 7.93 19.41 -15.05
N ILE A 403 6.87 20.24 -15.01
CA ILE A 403 6.22 20.75 -16.24
C ILE A 403 7.18 21.70 -16.98
N LEU A 404 7.93 22.52 -16.26
CA LEU A 404 8.91 23.42 -16.87
C LEU A 404 10.04 22.64 -17.55
N GLU A 405 10.59 21.64 -16.87
CA GLU A 405 11.64 20.75 -17.39
C GLU A 405 11.16 20.01 -18.64
N ARG A 406 9.90 19.58 -18.66
CA ARG A 406 9.26 18.97 -19.83
C ARG A 406 9.19 19.94 -21.01
N PHE A 407 8.81 21.19 -20.77
CA PHE A 407 8.73 22.20 -21.82
C PHE A 407 10.12 22.57 -22.35
N PHE A 408 11.12 22.71 -21.49
CA PHE A 408 12.52 22.88 -21.92
C PHE A 408 13.01 21.69 -22.78
N ALA A 409 12.62 20.45 -22.42
CA ALA A 409 12.98 19.28 -23.22
C ALA A 409 12.31 19.30 -24.61
N ILE A 410 11.06 19.79 -24.71
CA ILE A 410 10.37 19.97 -25.99
C ILE A 410 11.04 21.09 -26.81
N GLU A 411 11.35 22.21 -26.19
CA GLU A 411 12.11 23.30 -26.82
C GLU A 411 13.42 22.77 -27.39
N ARG A 412 14.17 22.02 -26.58
CA ARG A 412 15.44 21.42 -26.99
C ARG A 412 15.29 20.38 -28.10
N LEU A 413 14.23 19.58 -28.10
CA LEU A 413 13.91 18.67 -29.21
C LEU A 413 13.77 19.46 -30.53
N LEU A 414 13.02 20.54 -30.53
CA LEU A 414 12.79 21.36 -31.73
C LEU A 414 14.07 22.03 -32.23
N GLU A 415 14.97 22.45 -31.32
CA GLU A 415 16.29 22.96 -31.67
C GLU A 415 17.18 21.88 -32.30
N MET A 416 17.26 20.72 -31.67
CA MET A 416 18.12 19.61 -32.13
C MET A 416 17.61 18.95 -33.39
N ARG A 417 16.29 18.95 -33.59
CA ARG A 417 15.60 18.24 -34.69
C ARG A 417 14.52 19.14 -35.31
N PRO A 418 14.89 20.17 -36.08
CA PRO A 418 13.93 21.10 -36.70
C PRO A 418 12.87 20.44 -37.58
N ALA A 419 13.11 19.21 -38.03
CA ALA A 419 12.12 18.42 -38.80
C ALA A 419 10.82 18.14 -38.03
N TRP A 420 10.80 18.31 -36.69
CA TRP A 420 9.60 18.19 -35.89
C TRP A 420 8.78 19.49 -35.80
N ILE A 421 9.33 20.64 -36.19
CA ILE A 421 8.60 21.90 -36.28
C ILE A 421 7.50 21.76 -37.34
N GLY A 422 6.29 22.16 -37.01
CA GLY A 422 5.11 21.98 -37.86
C GLY A 422 4.49 20.57 -37.86
N ARG A 423 5.12 19.61 -37.16
CA ARG A 423 4.69 18.20 -37.18
C ARG A 423 4.30 17.64 -35.82
N PHE A 424 5.05 17.94 -34.76
CA PHE A 424 4.83 17.42 -33.41
C PHE A 424 4.16 18.44 -32.51
N THR A 425 3.06 18.08 -31.88
CA THR A 425 2.41 18.89 -30.85
C THR A 425 2.38 18.16 -29.52
N PHE A 426 2.64 18.87 -28.46
CA PHE A 426 2.52 18.38 -27.10
C PHE A 426 1.31 19.02 -26.40
N LEU A 427 0.36 18.19 -25.94
CA LEU A 427 -0.80 18.59 -25.18
C LEU A 427 -0.50 18.48 -23.69
N GLN A 428 -0.45 19.58 -22.97
CA GLN A 428 -0.34 19.62 -21.52
C GLN A 428 -1.68 19.97 -20.90
N ILE A 429 -2.24 19.03 -20.15
CA ILE A 429 -3.38 19.30 -19.25
C ILE A 429 -2.79 19.54 -17.85
N ALA A 430 -3.06 20.74 -17.32
CA ALA A 430 -2.52 21.20 -16.05
C ALA A 430 -3.68 21.63 -15.13
N ALA A 431 -4.16 20.72 -14.28
CA ALA A 431 -5.25 21.03 -13.37
C ALA A 431 -4.78 21.99 -12.26
N PRO A 432 -5.45 23.15 -12.03
CA PRO A 432 -5.12 24.04 -10.93
C PRO A 432 -5.07 23.31 -9.59
N SER A 433 -4.08 23.62 -8.77
CA SER A 433 -3.89 22.99 -7.46
C SER A 433 -3.37 24.02 -6.45
N ARG A 434 -3.91 24.00 -5.24
CA ARG A 434 -3.42 24.81 -4.11
C ARG A 434 -3.25 26.30 -4.46
N SER A 435 -4.19 26.85 -5.21
CA SER A 435 -4.12 28.23 -5.78
C SER A 435 -4.04 29.36 -4.74
N LEU A 436 -4.20 29.05 -3.44
CA LEU A 436 -4.00 30.00 -2.35
C LEU A 436 -2.53 30.13 -1.92
N ILE A 437 -1.65 29.23 -2.35
CA ILE A 437 -0.22 29.25 -2.04
C ILE A 437 0.52 30.02 -3.13
N GLU A 438 1.33 31.00 -2.75
CA GLU A 438 2.04 31.90 -3.66
C GLU A 438 2.97 31.17 -4.64
N ASP A 439 3.70 30.15 -4.18
CA ASP A 439 4.60 29.34 -5.01
C ASP A 439 3.86 28.67 -6.16
N TYR A 440 2.62 28.23 -5.94
CA TYR A 440 1.79 27.60 -6.98
C TYR A 440 1.27 28.61 -8.00
N GLN A 441 0.92 29.82 -7.55
CA GLN A 441 0.56 30.92 -8.46
C GLN A 441 1.76 31.38 -9.30
N ALA A 442 2.93 31.45 -8.69
CA ALA A 442 4.17 31.78 -9.39
C ALA A 442 4.53 30.72 -10.42
N LEU A 443 4.35 29.44 -10.07
CA LEU A 443 4.55 28.32 -11.00
C LEU A 443 3.60 28.43 -12.21
N GLU A 444 2.31 28.68 -11.99
CA GLU A 444 1.33 28.81 -13.07
C GLU A 444 1.75 29.91 -14.05
N ARG A 445 2.09 31.11 -13.55
CA ARG A 445 2.60 32.20 -14.41
C ARG A 445 3.83 31.79 -15.22
N ARG A 446 4.79 31.10 -14.60
CA ARG A 446 6.01 30.62 -15.28
C ARG A 446 5.71 29.59 -16.35
N VAL A 447 4.81 28.63 -16.07
CA VAL A 447 4.41 27.58 -17.03
C VAL A 447 3.72 28.19 -18.25
N CYS A 448 2.77 29.11 -18.04
CA CYS A 448 2.10 29.83 -19.13
C CYS A 448 3.10 30.66 -19.96
N SER A 449 3.95 31.46 -19.30
CA SER A 449 4.93 32.31 -19.98
C SER A 449 5.95 31.50 -20.80
N LEU A 450 6.38 30.33 -20.28
CA LEU A 450 7.31 29.45 -21.00
C LEU A 450 6.63 28.81 -22.23
N ALA A 451 5.40 28.32 -22.08
CA ALA A 451 4.64 27.79 -23.21
C ALA A 451 4.45 28.85 -24.31
N ASP A 452 4.08 30.07 -23.95
CA ASP A 452 3.91 31.20 -24.89
C ASP A 452 5.23 31.54 -25.60
N SER A 453 6.34 31.56 -24.86
CA SER A 453 7.67 31.83 -25.43
C SER A 453 8.10 30.79 -26.45
N ILE A 454 7.91 29.50 -26.13
CA ILE A 454 8.23 28.39 -27.05
C ILE A 454 7.31 28.45 -28.28
N ASN A 455 6.02 28.69 -28.06
CA ASN A 455 5.06 28.82 -29.14
C ASN A 455 5.32 30.01 -30.05
N ALA A 456 5.76 31.16 -29.51
CA ALA A 456 6.18 32.32 -30.31
C ALA A 456 7.43 32.06 -31.14
N ARG A 457 8.36 31.23 -30.62
CA ARG A 457 9.63 30.92 -31.28
C ARG A 457 9.50 29.91 -32.42
N PHE A 458 8.68 28.84 -32.22
CA PHE A 458 8.60 27.70 -33.13
C PHE A 458 7.24 27.54 -33.81
N GLY A 459 6.23 28.28 -33.38
CA GLY A 459 4.91 28.27 -33.99
C GLY A 459 4.91 28.86 -35.41
N THR A 460 4.11 28.29 -36.29
CA THR A 460 3.97 28.78 -37.69
C THR A 460 2.51 28.61 -38.14
N GLY A 461 1.87 29.69 -38.53
CA GLY A 461 0.45 29.65 -38.95
C GLY A 461 -0.45 29.12 -37.84
N GLU A 462 -1.11 28.01 -38.10
CA GLU A 462 -1.99 27.33 -37.12
C GLU A 462 -1.24 26.34 -36.21
N TYR A 463 0.02 26.05 -36.51
CA TYR A 463 0.83 25.12 -35.72
C TYR A 463 1.31 25.75 -34.40
N VAL A 464 1.08 25.04 -33.31
CA VAL A 464 1.50 25.41 -31.97
C VAL A 464 2.19 24.20 -31.33
N PRO A 465 3.49 24.29 -31.00
CA PRO A 465 4.25 23.18 -30.40
C PRO A 465 3.66 22.69 -29.08
N ILE A 466 3.21 23.58 -28.22
CA ILE A 466 2.68 23.27 -26.89
C ILE A 466 1.24 23.79 -26.78
N ARG A 467 0.30 22.86 -26.66
CA ARG A 467 -1.10 23.16 -26.30
C ARG A 467 -1.26 23.00 -24.80
N LEU A 468 -1.27 24.13 -24.10
CA LEU A 468 -1.45 24.18 -22.65
C LEU A 468 -2.92 24.42 -22.30
N VAL A 469 -3.48 23.55 -21.45
CA VAL A 469 -4.85 23.64 -20.93
C VAL A 469 -4.79 23.71 -19.41
N VAL A 470 -5.03 24.90 -18.83
CA VAL A 470 -5.02 25.13 -17.38
C VAL A 470 -6.42 24.99 -16.84
N GLU A 471 -6.91 23.77 -16.77
CA GLU A 471 -8.23 23.45 -16.18
C GLU A 471 -8.31 21.99 -15.77
N GLN A 472 -9.27 21.69 -14.89
CA GLN A 472 -9.60 20.32 -14.54
C GLN A 472 -10.48 19.68 -15.63
N ARG A 473 -10.09 18.53 -16.13
CA ARG A 473 -10.86 17.71 -17.07
C ARG A 473 -11.50 16.51 -16.36
N SER A 474 -12.62 16.05 -16.89
CA SER A 474 -13.25 14.81 -16.41
C SER A 474 -12.37 13.59 -16.70
N SER A 475 -12.52 12.52 -15.91
CA SER A 475 -11.77 11.27 -16.08
C SER A 475 -11.94 10.68 -17.49
N ASP A 476 -13.15 10.78 -18.07
CA ASP A 476 -13.42 10.28 -19.43
C ASP A 476 -12.63 11.06 -20.49
N ARG A 477 -12.55 12.40 -20.34
CA ARG A 477 -11.75 13.24 -21.26
C ARG A 477 -10.26 12.95 -21.11
N VAL A 478 -9.76 12.83 -19.87
CA VAL A 478 -8.37 12.44 -19.60
C VAL A 478 -8.06 11.09 -20.26
N HIS A 479 -8.96 10.12 -20.12
CA HIS A 479 -8.80 8.81 -20.77
C HIS A 479 -8.77 8.92 -22.30
N SER A 480 -9.59 9.79 -22.91
CA SER A 480 -9.57 10.04 -24.35
C SER A 480 -8.24 10.66 -24.79
N TYR A 481 -7.63 11.56 -24.00
CA TYR A 481 -6.30 12.11 -24.31
C TYR A 481 -5.21 11.06 -24.28
N TYR A 482 -5.22 10.13 -23.31
CA TYR A 482 -4.27 9.00 -23.28
C TYR A 482 -4.43 8.10 -24.52
N ARG A 483 -5.65 7.83 -24.93
CA ARG A 483 -5.93 6.98 -26.11
C ARG A 483 -5.54 7.67 -27.42
N ALA A 484 -5.65 8.97 -27.51
CA ALA A 484 -5.29 9.75 -28.69
C ALA A 484 -3.79 9.94 -28.89
N ALA A 485 -3.01 9.93 -27.80
CA ALA A 485 -1.59 10.29 -27.83
C ALA A 485 -0.68 9.18 -28.36
N ASP A 486 0.41 9.57 -29.05
CA ASP A 486 1.46 8.67 -29.52
C ASP A 486 2.56 8.49 -28.47
N LEU A 487 2.70 9.44 -27.55
CA LEU A 487 3.56 9.32 -26.37
C LEU A 487 2.97 10.03 -25.16
N CYS A 488 3.33 9.56 -23.97
CA CYS A 488 3.06 10.22 -22.72
C CYS A 488 4.36 10.54 -22.00
N CYS A 489 4.49 11.76 -21.47
CA CYS A 489 5.65 12.19 -20.71
C CYS A 489 5.30 12.49 -19.26
N VAL A 490 5.92 11.75 -18.35
CA VAL A 490 5.84 11.94 -16.90
C VAL A 490 7.21 12.36 -16.40
N SER A 491 7.41 13.66 -16.19
CA SER A 491 8.69 14.29 -15.83
C SER A 491 8.78 14.68 -14.36
N SER A 492 8.03 14.04 -13.47
CA SER A 492 8.03 14.40 -12.05
C SER A 492 9.46 14.47 -11.49
N LEU A 493 9.77 15.57 -10.79
CA LEU A 493 11.08 15.78 -10.16
C LEU A 493 11.27 14.86 -8.96
N HIS A 494 10.19 14.55 -8.25
CA HIS A 494 10.12 13.52 -7.23
C HIS A 494 8.65 13.14 -6.99
N ASP A 495 8.33 11.86 -6.96
CA ASP A 495 6.96 11.38 -6.78
C ASP A 495 6.94 10.02 -6.07
N GLY A 496 5.98 9.81 -5.18
CA GLY A 496 5.84 8.55 -4.45
C GLY A 496 5.58 7.36 -5.38
N MET A 497 4.67 7.52 -6.35
CA MET A 497 4.36 6.49 -7.35
C MET A 497 4.21 7.10 -8.74
N ASN A 498 3.25 7.95 -8.98
CA ASN A 498 2.70 8.49 -10.21
C ASN A 498 1.76 7.52 -10.94
N LEU A 499 0.46 7.72 -10.74
CA LEU A 499 -0.57 6.88 -11.36
C LEU A 499 -0.82 7.23 -12.84
N VAL A 500 -0.50 8.44 -13.29
CA VAL A 500 -0.63 8.87 -14.70
C VAL A 500 0.10 7.92 -15.64
N ALA A 501 1.32 7.48 -15.26
CA ALA A 501 2.07 6.49 -16.02
C ALA A 501 1.30 5.17 -16.19
N LYS A 502 0.67 4.69 -15.12
CA LYS A 502 -0.13 3.44 -15.13
C LYS A 502 -1.45 3.62 -15.89
N GLU A 503 -2.10 4.78 -15.75
CA GLU A 503 -3.33 5.13 -16.46
C GLU A 503 -3.10 5.18 -17.97
N PHE A 504 -2.00 5.81 -18.43
CA PHE A 504 -1.62 5.81 -19.84
C PHE A 504 -1.43 4.40 -20.36
N VAL A 505 -0.63 3.57 -19.68
CA VAL A 505 -0.38 2.18 -20.06
C VAL A 505 -1.68 1.37 -20.13
N ALA A 506 -2.58 1.55 -19.17
CA ALA A 506 -3.86 0.86 -19.14
C ALA A 506 -4.82 1.31 -20.27
N ALA A 507 -4.74 2.59 -20.68
CA ALA A 507 -5.59 3.15 -21.74
C ALA A 507 -5.23 2.65 -23.15
N ARG A 508 -4.00 2.15 -23.36
CA ARG A 508 -3.46 1.75 -24.67
C ARG A 508 -3.74 0.27 -24.98
N ASP A 509 -5.01 -0.06 -25.22
CA ASP A 509 -5.43 -1.42 -25.58
C ASP A 509 -5.02 -1.83 -27.01
N ASP A 510 -4.57 -0.89 -27.84
CA ASP A 510 -3.90 -1.11 -29.11
C ASP A 510 -2.42 -1.52 -28.96
N GLU A 511 -1.90 -1.54 -27.73
CA GLU A 511 -0.48 -1.82 -27.40
C GLU A 511 0.51 -0.85 -28.06
N ARG A 512 0.07 0.31 -28.55
CA ARG A 512 0.90 1.35 -29.17
C ARG A 512 1.14 2.51 -28.21
N GLY A 513 2.10 3.37 -28.57
CA GLY A 513 2.48 4.55 -27.81
C GLY A 513 3.66 4.29 -26.88
N VAL A 514 4.36 5.36 -26.55
CA VAL A 514 5.61 5.31 -25.77
C VAL A 514 5.44 6.09 -24.47
N LEU A 515 5.87 5.51 -23.35
CA LEU A 515 5.94 6.19 -22.07
C LEU A 515 7.37 6.70 -21.84
N ILE A 516 7.51 8.02 -21.66
CA ILE A 516 8.72 8.67 -21.13
C ILE A 516 8.49 8.91 -19.64
N LEU A 517 9.35 8.37 -18.78
CA LEU A 517 9.10 8.32 -17.35
C LEU A 517 10.31 8.75 -16.54
N SER A 518 10.11 9.71 -15.63
CA SER A 518 11.15 10.13 -14.69
C SER A 518 11.61 9.00 -13.78
N GLN A 519 12.94 8.85 -13.67
CA GLN A 519 13.58 7.92 -12.73
C GLN A 519 13.23 8.18 -11.24
N PHE A 520 12.73 9.37 -10.92
CA PHE A 520 12.39 9.80 -9.56
C PHE A 520 10.93 9.53 -9.18
N THR A 521 10.21 8.76 -10.00
CA THR A 521 8.87 8.25 -9.67
C THR A 521 8.96 6.82 -9.14
N GLY A 522 8.06 6.45 -8.22
CA GLY A 522 7.93 5.04 -7.81
C GLY A 522 7.56 4.11 -8.96
N ALA A 523 6.79 4.60 -9.94
CA ALA A 523 6.38 3.86 -11.12
C ALA A 523 7.56 3.42 -12.00
N SER A 524 8.68 4.16 -12.01
CA SER A 524 9.88 3.79 -12.78
C SER A 524 10.53 2.48 -12.31
N ARG A 525 10.22 2.05 -11.07
CA ARG A 525 10.71 0.78 -10.52
C ARG A 525 9.87 -0.42 -10.94
N GLU A 526 8.71 -0.16 -11.52
CA GLU A 526 7.79 -1.18 -12.00
C GLU A 526 7.70 -1.19 -13.54
N LEU A 527 7.61 -0.02 -14.17
CA LEU A 527 7.47 0.15 -15.63
C LEU A 527 8.85 0.35 -16.28
N VAL A 528 9.70 -0.66 -16.17
CA VAL A 528 11.11 -0.58 -16.61
C VAL A 528 11.27 -0.54 -18.14
N GLU A 529 10.24 -0.90 -18.90
CA GLU A 529 10.22 -0.81 -20.37
C GLU A 529 9.90 0.60 -20.88
N ALA A 530 9.54 1.55 -20.00
CA ALA A 530 9.43 2.95 -20.35
C ALA A 530 10.81 3.54 -20.72
N LEU A 531 10.82 4.64 -21.44
CA LEU A 531 12.03 5.45 -21.62
C LEU A 531 12.31 6.21 -20.33
N ILE A 532 13.20 5.65 -19.49
CA ILE A 532 13.53 6.23 -18.19
C ILE A 532 14.51 7.38 -18.38
N VAL A 533 14.15 8.57 -17.85
CA VAL A 533 14.94 9.79 -17.98
C VAL A 533 15.20 10.45 -16.63
N ASN A 534 16.29 11.19 -16.54
CA ASN A 534 16.49 12.18 -15.49
C ASN A 534 15.84 13.52 -15.95
N PRO A 535 14.73 13.98 -15.35
CA PRO A 535 14.05 15.20 -15.81
C PRO A 535 14.89 16.47 -15.67
N TYR A 536 15.95 16.48 -14.85
CA TYR A 536 16.91 17.58 -14.77
C TYR A 536 17.91 17.59 -15.92
N ASP A 537 18.04 16.48 -16.68
CA ASP A 537 18.84 16.41 -17.89
C ASP A 537 17.94 16.67 -19.11
N ILE A 538 17.94 17.92 -19.55
CA ILE A 538 17.11 18.36 -20.67
C ILE A 538 17.55 17.71 -21.98
N GLU A 539 18.85 17.48 -22.19
CA GLU A 539 19.38 16.82 -23.40
C GLU A 539 18.90 15.36 -23.48
N GLN A 540 19.00 14.61 -22.37
CA GLN A 540 18.51 13.24 -22.28
C GLN A 540 17.00 13.19 -22.53
N SER A 541 16.25 14.12 -21.93
CA SER A 541 14.80 14.18 -22.08
C SER A 541 14.40 14.51 -23.53
N ALA A 542 15.09 15.45 -24.18
CA ALA A 542 14.87 15.78 -25.60
C ALA A 542 15.21 14.59 -26.53
N ALA A 543 16.30 13.90 -26.25
CA ALA A 543 16.65 12.67 -26.99
C ALA A 543 15.60 11.55 -26.82
N ALA A 544 15.03 11.41 -25.61
CA ALA A 544 13.95 10.46 -25.36
C ALA A 544 12.66 10.79 -26.12
N PHE A 545 12.30 12.09 -26.24
CA PHE A 545 11.20 12.51 -27.12
C PHE A 545 11.46 12.12 -28.57
N HIS A 546 12.67 12.37 -29.10
CA HIS A 546 13.00 11.96 -30.45
C HIS A 546 12.93 10.45 -30.65
N LEU A 547 13.47 9.67 -29.72
CA LEU A 547 13.41 8.21 -29.75
C LEU A 547 11.95 7.72 -29.71
N ALA A 548 11.10 8.28 -28.84
CA ALA A 548 9.69 7.94 -28.75
C ALA A 548 8.95 8.18 -30.08
N LEU A 549 9.21 9.34 -30.72
CA LEU A 549 8.58 9.71 -31.99
C LEU A 549 9.07 8.91 -33.20
N THR A 550 10.21 8.24 -33.10
CA THR A 550 10.80 7.44 -34.18
C THR A 550 10.83 5.93 -33.89
N MET A 551 10.30 5.52 -32.74
CA MET A 551 10.30 4.11 -32.31
C MET A 551 9.47 3.25 -33.26
N PRO A 552 10.02 2.14 -33.79
CA PRO A 552 9.26 1.19 -34.61
C PRO A 552 8.04 0.63 -33.86
N GLU A 553 6.94 0.44 -34.58
CA GLU A 553 5.69 -0.04 -33.96
C GLU A 553 5.86 -1.38 -33.23
N ALA A 554 6.64 -2.31 -33.79
CA ALA A 554 6.89 -3.60 -33.13
C ALA A 554 7.58 -3.45 -31.76
N GLU A 555 8.47 -2.47 -31.61
CA GLU A 555 9.11 -2.17 -30.32
C GLU A 555 8.13 -1.51 -29.35
N GLN A 556 7.31 -0.55 -29.83
CA GLN A 556 6.26 0.05 -29.00
C GLN A 556 5.33 -1.03 -28.46
N GLN A 557 4.86 -1.95 -29.31
CA GLN A 557 3.97 -3.04 -28.91
C GLN A 557 4.62 -3.99 -27.90
N ALA A 558 5.88 -4.36 -28.08
CA ALA A 558 6.58 -5.25 -27.16
C ALA A 558 6.69 -4.61 -25.75
N ARG A 559 7.11 -3.35 -25.69
CA ARG A 559 7.24 -2.59 -24.44
C ARG A 559 5.89 -2.38 -23.77
N MET A 560 4.88 -1.93 -24.52
CA MET A 560 3.55 -1.65 -23.98
C MET A 560 2.88 -2.92 -23.47
N ARG A 561 3.00 -4.05 -24.17
CA ARG A 561 2.45 -5.35 -23.75
C ARG A 561 3.01 -5.79 -22.39
N SER A 562 4.32 -5.66 -22.20
CA SER A 562 4.98 -5.98 -20.93
C SER A 562 4.46 -5.10 -19.79
N MET A 563 4.46 -3.78 -19.98
CA MET A 563 3.96 -2.84 -18.97
C MET A 563 2.47 -3.06 -18.66
N ARG A 564 1.64 -3.33 -19.65
CA ARG A 564 0.21 -3.63 -19.49
C ARG A 564 -0.03 -4.90 -18.68
N ALA A 565 0.72 -5.97 -18.95
CA ALA A 565 0.64 -7.22 -18.21
C ALA A 565 0.94 -6.98 -16.71
N LEU A 566 1.97 -6.19 -16.41
CA LEU A 566 2.35 -5.84 -15.05
C LEU A 566 1.27 -5.00 -14.34
N VAL A 567 0.77 -3.93 -14.97
CA VAL A 567 -0.26 -3.06 -14.35
C VAL A 567 -1.56 -3.82 -14.12
N ARG A 568 -1.92 -4.75 -15.01
CA ARG A 568 -3.11 -5.60 -14.85
C ARG A 568 -2.97 -6.54 -13.66
N GLU A 569 -1.82 -7.17 -13.49
CA GLU A 569 -1.54 -8.09 -12.39
C GLU A 569 -1.43 -7.34 -11.06
N PHE A 570 -0.68 -6.23 -11.04
CA PHE A 570 -0.44 -5.42 -9.86
C PHE A 570 -1.42 -4.25 -9.77
N ASN A 571 -2.72 -4.57 -9.80
CA ASN A 571 -3.80 -3.57 -9.76
C ASN A 571 -4.10 -3.09 -8.33
N VAL A 572 -5.08 -2.19 -8.20
CA VAL A 572 -5.48 -1.59 -6.91
C VAL A 572 -6.03 -2.60 -5.90
N TYR A 573 -6.70 -3.65 -6.38
CA TYR A 573 -7.24 -4.69 -5.50
C TYR A 573 -6.12 -5.52 -4.85
N ARG A 574 -5.02 -5.77 -5.59
CA ARG A 574 -3.82 -6.40 -5.03
C ARG A 574 -3.17 -5.51 -3.98
N TRP A 575 -3.06 -4.21 -4.25
CA TRP A 575 -2.51 -3.25 -3.29
C TRP A 575 -3.27 -3.25 -1.96
N ALA A 576 -4.59 -3.10 -2.01
CA ALA A 576 -5.44 -3.13 -0.82
C ALA A 576 -5.49 -4.51 -0.16
N GLY A 577 -5.62 -5.56 -0.97
CA GLY A 577 -5.70 -6.94 -0.49
C GLY A 577 -4.45 -7.38 0.28
N ARG A 578 -3.26 -6.98 -0.16
CA ARG A 578 -2.02 -7.27 0.56
C ARG A 578 -1.97 -6.58 1.93
N MET A 579 -2.39 -5.35 2.04
CA MET A 579 -2.48 -4.65 3.34
C MET A 579 -3.47 -5.36 4.28
N LEU A 580 -4.63 -5.76 3.78
CA LEU A 580 -5.65 -6.47 4.56
C LEU A 580 -5.18 -7.87 4.98
N MET A 581 -4.46 -8.59 4.12
CA MET A 581 -3.87 -9.89 4.45
C MET A 581 -2.80 -9.78 5.53
N ASP A 582 -1.92 -8.77 5.46
CA ASP A 582 -0.92 -8.52 6.50
C ASP A 582 -1.59 -8.15 7.84
N ALA A 583 -2.66 -7.36 7.80
CA ALA A 583 -3.48 -7.09 8.98
C ALA A 583 -4.12 -8.35 9.56
N ALA A 584 -4.65 -9.23 8.71
CA ALA A 584 -5.24 -10.50 9.13
C ALA A 584 -4.19 -11.41 9.81
N ARG A 585 -2.99 -11.53 9.23
CA ARG A 585 -1.86 -12.27 9.82
C ARG A 585 -1.46 -11.72 11.18
N MET A 586 -1.35 -10.40 11.31
CA MET A 586 -1.00 -9.74 12.56
C MET A 586 -2.06 -10.02 13.63
N ARG A 587 -3.34 -9.85 13.32
CA ARG A 587 -4.46 -10.13 14.25
C ARG A 587 -4.51 -11.60 14.66
N HIS A 588 -4.28 -12.52 13.71
CA HIS A 588 -4.22 -13.95 14.01
C HIS A 588 -3.09 -14.25 15.01
N ARG A 589 -1.89 -13.74 14.76
CA ARG A 589 -0.74 -13.90 15.66
C ARG A 589 -1.02 -13.34 17.07
N GLN A 590 -1.62 -12.16 17.16
CA GLN A 590 -2.00 -11.56 18.45
C GLN A 590 -3.02 -12.41 19.21
N ARG A 591 -4.02 -12.98 18.52
CA ARG A 591 -5.02 -13.88 19.11
C ARG A 591 -4.39 -15.18 19.65
N VAL A 592 -3.44 -15.76 18.92
CA VAL A 592 -2.70 -16.97 19.33
C VAL A 592 -1.87 -16.68 20.60
N LEU A 593 -1.10 -15.60 20.60
CA LEU A 593 -0.30 -15.20 21.76
C LEU A 593 -1.15 -14.90 23.00
N ALA A 594 -2.29 -14.23 22.84
CA ALA A 594 -3.22 -13.97 23.94
C ALA A 594 -3.86 -15.23 24.52
N ARG A 595 -4.06 -16.29 23.70
CA ARG A 595 -4.55 -17.60 24.17
C ARG A 595 -3.46 -18.37 24.91
N ALA A 596 -2.23 -18.39 24.39
CA ALA A 596 -1.08 -19.03 25.03
C ALA A 596 -0.81 -18.43 26.43
N GLY A 597 -0.79 -17.08 26.55
CA GLY A 597 -0.59 -16.43 27.83
C GLY A 597 -1.71 -16.65 28.87
N ARG A 598 -2.95 -16.95 28.44
CA ARG A 598 -4.05 -17.31 29.35
C ARG A 598 -3.99 -18.79 29.79
N GLY A 599 -3.37 -19.67 29.00
CA GLY A 599 -3.13 -21.05 29.36
C GLY A 599 -2.16 -21.18 30.53
N ASP A 600 -1.07 -20.42 30.50
CA ASP A 600 -0.03 -20.39 31.55
C ASP A 600 -0.54 -19.88 32.91
N LEU A 601 -1.55 -19.02 32.95
CA LEU A 601 -2.14 -18.49 34.18
C LEU A 601 -3.13 -19.48 34.84
N ARG A 602 -3.63 -20.48 34.13
CA ARG A 602 -4.54 -21.51 34.68
C ARG A 602 -3.82 -22.73 35.26
N GLU A 603 -2.54 -22.90 35.00
CA GLU A 603 -1.74 -24.05 35.47
C GLU A 603 -0.81 -23.73 36.65
N ARG A 604 -0.86 -22.52 37.24
CA ARG A 604 -0.19 -22.26 38.52
C ARG A 604 -1.11 -22.73 39.65
N PRO A 605 -0.84 -23.86 40.31
CA PRO A 605 -1.53 -24.23 41.53
C PRO A 605 -1.26 -23.12 42.55
N GLY A 606 -2.31 -22.64 43.18
CA GLY A 606 -2.19 -21.70 44.29
C GLY A 606 -1.35 -22.32 45.40
N PRO A 607 -0.64 -21.50 46.22
CA PRO A 607 0.09 -22.03 47.36
C PRO A 607 -0.91 -22.73 48.27
N GLU A 608 -0.76 -24.05 48.43
CA GLU A 608 -1.45 -24.80 49.51
C GLU A 608 -1.09 -24.13 50.81
N SER A 609 -2.08 -23.65 51.54
CA SER A 609 -1.99 -23.21 52.91
C SER A 609 -1.64 -24.42 53.75
N ALA A 610 -0.35 -24.56 54.10
CA ALA A 610 0.06 -25.43 55.19
C ALA A 610 -0.45 -24.81 56.50
N ALA A 611 -1.48 -25.47 57.07
CA ALA A 611 -1.85 -25.36 58.46
C ALA A 611 -1.20 -26.50 59.24
#